data_7900a9ffc03c231cd1bf22099e93ac1f
#
_entry.id   7900a9ffc03c231cd1bf22099e93ac1f
#
_cell.length_a   1.000
_cell.length_b   1.000
_cell.length_c   1.000
_cell.angle_alpha   90.00
_cell.angle_beta   90.00
_cell.angle_gamma   90.00
#
_symmetry.space_group_name_H-M   'P 1'
#
loop_
_entity.id
_entity.type
_entity.pdbx_description
1 polymer ?
#
loop_
_entity_poly.entity_id
_entity_poly.type
_entity_poly.pdbx_seq_one_letter_code
_entity_poly.pdbx_strand_id
1 'polypeptide(L)'
;FIRWLRSGYAGDMTYLKRNIKKRLHPELLVPETHRVISVTMDYLPPNTNPKKTLKDNKKAYIARYALGRDYHKKMRKQLAKLAQKIGLSIPYQKYRVFADSAPVLEKPLGMKANLGWIGKNTLLLNKDQGSWFFLGEIFTNAPLKVNQSTAENDCGKCSACISVCPTNAIIRPGELDARRCIAYLTIEHKGVIPVALRSLIGNRVFGCDDCQIFCPVNRHPTYATSSDFYPRNNLECSSLLDLFKMSEGEFEQVTRGSAIRRINYDQWQRNLAIGIGNSDYGDLAIKLLTERMKTC
;
A
#
# COMPACT_ATOMS: atom_id res chain seq x y z
N PHE A 1 -15.21 -1.60 10.15
CA PHE A 1 -14.36 -0.42 10.32
C PHE A 1 -14.47 0.17 11.73
N ILE A 2 -15.67 0.54 12.20
CA ILE A 2 -15.86 1.14 13.54
C ILE A 2 -15.36 0.22 14.66
N ARG A 3 -15.73 -1.07 14.63
CA ARG A 3 -15.24 -2.06 15.60
C ARG A 3 -13.71 -2.11 15.61
N TRP A 4 -13.08 -2.17 14.45
CA TRP A 4 -11.63 -2.19 14.29
C TRP A 4 -10.96 -0.93 14.89
N LEU A 5 -11.53 0.25 14.67
CA LEU A 5 -11.05 1.50 15.30
C LEU A 5 -11.18 1.46 16.84
N ARG A 6 -12.30 0.94 17.36
CA ARG A 6 -12.53 0.81 18.81
C ARG A 6 -11.57 -0.18 19.47
N SER A 7 -11.15 -1.23 18.74
CA SER A 7 -10.13 -2.18 19.22
C SER A 7 -8.71 -1.59 19.24
N GLY A 8 -8.50 -0.34 18.80
CA GLY A 8 -7.19 0.31 18.79
C GLY A 8 -6.23 -0.22 17.72
N TYR A 9 -6.71 -1.03 16.79
CA TYR A 9 -5.87 -1.67 15.76
C TYR A 9 -5.33 -0.70 14.71
N ALA A 10 -5.82 0.54 14.68
CA ALA A 10 -5.33 1.57 13.80
C ALA A 10 -3.96 2.16 14.21
N GLY A 11 -3.51 1.91 15.45
CA GLY A 11 -2.28 2.51 15.95
C GLY A 11 -2.29 4.04 15.83
N ASP A 12 -1.20 4.62 15.33
CA ASP A 12 -0.99 6.07 15.21
C ASP A 12 -1.75 6.71 14.03
N MET A 13 -2.50 5.94 13.24
CA MET A 13 -3.27 6.44 12.10
C MET A 13 -4.52 7.20 12.57
N THR A 14 -4.33 8.29 13.33
CA THR A 14 -5.41 9.12 13.92
C THR A 14 -6.32 9.73 12.86
N TYR A 15 -5.81 9.94 11.63
CA TYR A 15 -6.60 10.43 10.50
C TYR A 15 -7.76 9.50 10.13
N LEU A 16 -7.70 8.22 10.46
CA LEU A 16 -8.81 7.27 10.26
C LEU A 16 -9.97 7.52 11.22
N LYS A 17 -9.70 8.10 12.38
CA LYS A 17 -10.73 8.52 13.35
C LYS A 17 -11.43 9.81 12.95
N ARG A 18 -10.83 10.58 12.04
CA ARG A 18 -11.44 11.80 11.52
C ARG A 18 -12.43 11.46 10.41
N ASN A 19 -13.50 12.24 10.33
CA ASN A 19 -14.48 12.11 9.24
C ASN A 19 -15.11 10.71 9.10
N ILE A 20 -15.32 9.99 10.20
CA ILE A 20 -15.93 8.65 10.20
C ILE A 20 -17.28 8.68 9.45
N LYS A 21 -18.13 9.67 9.74
CA LYS A 21 -19.44 9.83 9.06
C LYS A 21 -19.27 9.92 7.55
N LYS A 22 -18.33 10.75 7.06
CA LYS A 22 -18.06 10.90 5.62
C LYS A 22 -17.51 9.64 4.97
N ARG A 23 -16.78 8.81 5.73
CA ARG A 23 -16.30 7.51 5.24
C ARG A 23 -17.42 6.49 5.05
N LEU A 24 -18.42 6.54 5.95
CA LEU A 24 -19.56 5.63 5.93
C LEU A 24 -20.66 6.08 4.96
N HIS A 25 -20.74 7.38 4.73
CA HIS A 25 -21.78 8.07 3.97
C HIS A 25 -21.14 8.93 2.88
N PRO A 26 -20.87 8.38 1.68
CA PRO A 26 -20.25 9.11 0.57
C PRO A 26 -20.93 10.43 0.22
N GLU A 27 -22.27 10.49 0.34
CA GLU A 27 -23.07 11.67 0.10
C GLU A 27 -22.76 12.86 1.04
N LEU A 28 -22.20 12.57 2.24
CA LEU A 28 -21.73 13.62 3.15
C LEU A 28 -20.34 14.17 2.76
N LEU A 29 -19.59 13.42 1.94
CA LEU A 29 -18.29 13.86 1.42
C LEU A 29 -18.46 14.72 0.17
N VAL A 30 -19.36 14.31 -0.71
CA VAL A 30 -19.73 15.03 -1.93
C VAL A 30 -21.25 15.08 -2.00
N PRO A 31 -21.88 16.22 -1.68
CA PRO A 31 -23.34 16.37 -1.80
C PRO A 31 -23.84 15.98 -3.20
N GLU A 32 -25.08 15.51 -3.26
CA GLU A 32 -25.72 15.05 -4.49
C GLU A 32 -25.06 13.81 -5.12
N THR A 33 -24.19 13.09 -4.41
CA THR A 33 -23.65 11.81 -4.92
C THR A 33 -24.76 10.76 -4.97
N HIS A 34 -25.13 10.36 -6.18
CA HIS A 34 -26.07 9.26 -6.41
C HIS A 34 -25.35 7.96 -6.74
N ARG A 35 -24.16 8.04 -7.32
CA ARG A 35 -23.35 6.89 -7.77
C ARG A 35 -21.88 7.08 -7.44
N VAL A 36 -21.22 5.95 -7.23
CA VAL A 36 -19.77 5.88 -7.12
C VAL A 36 -19.28 4.90 -8.18
N ILE A 37 -18.38 5.35 -9.05
CA ILE A 37 -17.67 4.50 -9.99
C ILE A 37 -16.33 4.17 -9.36
N SER A 38 -16.08 2.89 -9.08
CA SER A 38 -14.77 2.41 -8.61
C SER A 38 -14.01 1.79 -9.76
N VAL A 39 -12.72 2.07 -9.84
CA VAL A 39 -11.83 1.53 -10.88
C VAL A 39 -10.53 1.03 -10.28
N THR A 40 -9.85 0.14 -10.99
CA THR A 40 -8.51 -0.36 -10.68
C THR A 40 -7.48 0.19 -11.66
N MET A 41 -6.22 0.25 -11.22
CA MET A 41 -5.07 0.56 -12.10
C MET A 41 -3.87 -0.29 -11.65
N ASP A 42 -3.43 -1.22 -12.51
CA ASP A 42 -2.33 -2.13 -12.21
C ASP A 42 -1.01 -1.38 -12.03
N TYR A 43 -0.23 -1.82 -11.03
CA TYR A 43 1.05 -1.22 -10.72
C TYR A 43 2.24 -2.20 -10.72
N LEU A 44 2.01 -3.51 -10.78
CA LEU A 44 3.11 -4.47 -10.77
C LEU A 44 3.89 -4.40 -12.07
N PRO A 45 5.19 -4.04 -12.06
CA PRO A 45 5.97 -4.01 -13.30
C PRO A 45 6.19 -5.42 -13.83
N PRO A 46 6.31 -5.61 -15.16
CA PRO A 46 6.74 -6.87 -15.72
C PRO A 46 8.18 -7.18 -15.28
N ASN A 47 8.56 -8.45 -15.30
CA ASN A 47 9.92 -8.93 -14.96
C ASN A 47 10.40 -8.64 -13.53
N THR A 48 9.49 -8.33 -12.61
CA THR A 48 9.82 -8.16 -11.19
C THR A 48 9.89 -9.49 -10.46
N ASN A 49 10.82 -9.63 -9.51
CA ASN A 49 10.93 -10.82 -8.67
C ASN A 49 11.03 -10.45 -7.18
N PRO A 50 9.89 -10.10 -6.55
CA PRO A 50 9.87 -9.69 -5.15
C PRO A 50 10.36 -10.78 -4.19
N LYS A 51 10.15 -12.06 -4.51
CA LYS A 51 10.63 -13.19 -3.69
C LYS A 51 12.17 -13.25 -3.66
N LYS A 52 12.84 -12.94 -4.78
CA LYS A 52 14.30 -12.90 -4.84
C LYS A 52 14.86 -11.81 -3.92
N THR A 53 14.28 -10.60 -3.96
CA THR A 53 14.70 -9.49 -3.09
C THR A 53 14.46 -9.80 -1.60
N LEU A 54 13.31 -10.43 -1.27
CA LEU A 54 13.03 -10.83 0.12
C LEU A 54 13.99 -11.88 0.68
N LYS A 55 14.51 -12.78 -0.18
CA LYS A 55 15.47 -13.83 0.22
C LYS A 55 16.89 -13.30 0.41
N ASP A 56 17.24 -12.20 -0.22
CA ASP A 56 18.55 -11.58 -0.10
C ASP A 56 18.53 -10.54 1.03
N ASN A 57 18.95 -10.95 2.22
CA ASN A 57 18.91 -10.09 3.41
C ASN A 57 19.90 -8.91 3.38
N LYS A 58 20.74 -8.81 2.35
CA LYS A 58 21.61 -7.64 2.08
C LYS A 58 20.93 -6.59 1.19
N LYS A 59 19.82 -6.95 0.53
CA LYS A 59 19.03 -6.05 -0.32
C LYS A 59 17.90 -5.42 0.47
N ALA A 60 17.64 -4.15 0.20
CA ALA A 60 16.48 -3.46 0.74
C ALA A 60 15.20 -3.89 0.04
N TYR A 61 14.20 -4.34 0.78
CA TYR A 61 12.88 -4.59 0.23
C TYR A 61 12.01 -3.34 0.37
N ILE A 62 11.53 -2.85 -0.76
CA ILE A 62 10.57 -1.75 -0.88
C ILE A 62 9.30 -2.32 -1.53
N ALA A 63 8.14 -2.04 -0.94
CA ALA A 63 6.86 -2.47 -1.49
C ALA A 63 6.71 -2.05 -2.95
N ARG A 64 6.21 -2.97 -3.80
CA ARG A 64 6.20 -2.80 -5.26
C ARG A 64 5.50 -1.53 -5.72
N TYR A 65 4.43 -1.12 -5.02
CA TYR A 65 3.69 0.09 -5.36
C TYR A 65 4.51 1.39 -5.23
N ALA A 66 5.57 1.39 -4.44
CA ALA A 66 6.37 2.57 -4.12
C ALA A 66 7.65 2.69 -4.96
N LEU A 67 8.01 1.68 -5.76
CA LEU A 67 9.22 1.70 -6.59
C LEU A 67 9.14 2.68 -7.77
N GLY A 68 7.96 2.93 -8.28
CA GLY A 68 7.70 3.83 -9.38
C GLY A 68 7.39 5.27 -8.96
N ARG A 69 6.72 5.99 -9.83
CA ARG A 69 6.17 7.33 -9.55
C ARG A 69 4.99 7.23 -8.59
N ASP A 70 4.79 8.29 -7.81
CA ASP A 70 3.61 8.45 -6.97
C ASP A 70 2.32 8.37 -7.80
N TYR A 71 1.49 7.38 -7.48
CA TYR A 71 0.27 7.05 -8.21
C TYR A 71 -0.86 8.06 -8.03
N HIS A 72 -0.89 8.81 -6.92
CA HIS A 72 -2.00 9.70 -6.58
C HIS A 72 -2.33 10.72 -7.68
N LYS A 73 -1.31 11.41 -8.20
CA LYS A 73 -1.51 12.41 -9.28
C LYS A 73 -1.95 11.74 -10.58
N LYS A 74 -1.34 10.60 -10.90
CA LYS A 74 -1.66 9.86 -12.13
C LYS A 74 -3.09 9.34 -12.08
N MET A 75 -3.45 8.66 -11.00
CA MET A 75 -4.80 8.11 -10.81
C MET A 75 -5.84 9.23 -10.90
N ARG A 76 -5.70 10.31 -10.15
CA ARG A 76 -6.62 11.45 -10.22
C ARG A 76 -6.74 12.05 -11.62
N LYS A 77 -5.63 12.16 -12.37
CA LYS A 77 -5.65 12.65 -13.75
C LYS A 77 -6.45 11.72 -14.68
N GLN A 78 -6.27 10.41 -14.55
CA GLN A 78 -7.00 9.43 -15.35
C GLN A 78 -8.49 9.39 -14.99
N LEU A 79 -8.82 9.44 -13.69
CA LEU A 79 -10.20 9.53 -13.21
C LEU A 79 -10.91 10.79 -13.73
N ALA A 80 -10.24 11.94 -13.71
CA ALA A 80 -10.81 13.18 -14.24
C ALA A 80 -11.09 13.08 -15.75
N LYS A 81 -10.16 12.49 -16.53
CA LYS A 81 -10.39 12.22 -17.96
C LYS A 81 -11.57 11.27 -18.20
N LEU A 82 -11.69 10.23 -17.40
CA LEU A 82 -12.81 9.28 -17.47
C LEU A 82 -14.13 10.00 -17.17
N ALA A 83 -14.16 10.80 -16.09
CA ALA A 83 -15.34 11.57 -15.70
C ALA A 83 -15.76 12.56 -16.80
N GLN A 84 -14.81 13.23 -17.43
CA GLN A 84 -15.09 14.11 -18.58
C GLN A 84 -15.70 13.35 -19.77
N LYS A 85 -15.16 12.16 -20.10
CA LYS A 85 -15.72 11.32 -21.17
C LYS A 85 -17.17 10.88 -20.87
N ILE A 86 -17.45 10.52 -19.62
CA ILE A 86 -18.81 10.20 -19.19
C ILE A 86 -19.70 11.43 -19.33
N GLY A 87 -19.22 12.63 -18.99
CA GLY A 87 -19.94 13.90 -19.10
C GLY A 87 -20.35 14.28 -20.51
N LEU A 88 -19.62 13.83 -21.53
CA LEU A 88 -20.04 14.02 -22.93
C LEU A 88 -21.31 13.24 -23.28
N SER A 89 -21.54 12.11 -22.61
CA SER A 89 -22.73 11.28 -22.81
C SER A 89 -23.87 11.61 -21.83
N ILE A 90 -23.56 12.22 -20.70
CA ILE A 90 -24.52 12.60 -19.65
C ILE A 90 -24.27 14.07 -19.27
N PRO A 91 -24.88 15.02 -19.99
CA PRO A 91 -24.71 16.45 -19.72
C PRO A 91 -25.08 16.83 -18.29
N TYR A 92 -24.49 17.91 -17.80
CA TYR A 92 -24.75 18.50 -16.48
C TYR A 92 -24.43 17.64 -15.28
N GLN A 93 -23.67 16.56 -15.44
CA GLN A 93 -23.22 15.77 -14.29
C GLN A 93 -22.23 16.59 -13.43
N LYS A 94 -22.39 16.45 -12.13
CA LYS A 94 -21.36 16.84 -11.15
C LYS A 94 -20.53 15.62 -10.80
N TYR A 95 -19.22 15.82 -10.61
CA TYR A 95 -18.36 14.75 -10.16
C TYR A 95 -17.18 15.24 -9.32
N ARG A 96 -16.64 14.35 -8.51
CA ARG A 96 -15.38 14.52 -7.82
C ARG A 96 -14.61 13.21 -7.80
N VAL A 97 -13.29 13.29 -8.04
CA VAL A 97 -12.43 12.11 -8.12
C VAL A 97 -11.60 11.96 -6.86
N PHE A 98 -11.37 10.72 -6.44
CA PHE A 98 -10.57 10.36 -5.28
C PHE A 98 -9.59 9.25 -5.61
N ALA A 99 -8.46 9.25 -4.90
CA ALA A 99 -7.48 8.18 -4.87
C ALA A 99 -6.75 8.28 -3.53
N ASP A 100 -6.91 7.28 -2.66
CA ASP A 100 -6.30 7.08 -1.35
C ASP A 100 -6.51 8.21 -0.33
N SER A 101 -6.03 9.41 -0.59
CA SER A 101 -5.87 10.49 0.41
C SER A 101 -7.17 11.14 0.92
N ALA A 102 -8.34 10.61 0.59
CA ALA A 102 -9.65 11.10 1.02
C ALA A 102 -10.31 10.21 2.09
N PRO A 103 -11.31 10.70 2.83
CA PRO A 103 -12.09 9.88 3.75
C PRO A 103 -13.07 8.96 3.00
N VAL A 104 -12.55 8.08 2.17
CA VAL A 104 -13.28 7.09 1.35
C VAL A 104 -12.89 5.68 1.80
N LEU A 105 -13.84 4.77 1.84
CA LEU A 105 -13.61 3.34 2.06
C LEU A 105 -13.51 2.63 0.71
N GLU A 106 -12.39 2.83 0.02
CA GLU A 106 -12.17 2.37 -1.37
C GLU A 106 -12.41 0.87 -1.55
N LYS A 107 -11.83 0.02 -0.70
CA LYS A 107 -12.00 -1.45 -0.80
C LYS A 107 -13.45 -1.91 -0.67
N PRO A 108 -14.24 -1.46 0.34
CA PRO A 108 -15.68 -1.73 0.38
C PRO A 108 -16.46 -1.22 -0.84
N LEU A 109 -16.13 -0.05 -1.38
CA LEU A 109 -16.75 0.47 -2.59
C LEU A 109 -16.38 -0.38 -3.81
N GLY A 110 -15.11 -0.72 -3.97
CA GLY A 110 -14.65 -1.61 -5.03
C GLY A 110 -15.32 -2.99 -4.99
N MET A 111 -15.49 -3.56 -3.79
CA MET A 111 -16.24 -4.80 -3.63
C MET A 111 -17.71 -4.64 -4.05
N LYS A 112 -18.39 -3.57 -3.64
CA LYS A 112 -19.78 -3.27 -4.06
C LYS A 112 -19.87 -3.01 -5.57
N ALA A 113 -18.83 -2.46 -6.18
CA ALA A 113 -18.73 -2.25 -7.62
C ALA A 113 -18.36 -3.52 -8.41
N ASN A 114 -18.31 -4.67 -7.75
CA ASN A 114 -17.96 -5.97 -8.35
C ASN A 114 -16.53 -6.04 -8.93
N LEU A 115 -15.59 -5.27 -8.36
CA LEU A 115 -14.17 -5.35 -8.74
C LEU A 115 -13.45 -6.54 -8.10
N GLY A 116 -14.09 -7.27 -7.20
CA GLY A 116 -13.54 -8.41 -6.49
C GLY A 116 -14.07 -8.51 -5.07
N TRP A 117 -13.39 -9.29 -4.21
CA TRP A 117 -13.75 -9.48 -2.81
C TRP A 117 -12.65 -9.01 -1.85
N ILE A 118 -13.02 -8.70 -0.61
CA ILE A 118 -12.03 -8.41 0.43
C ILE A 118 -11.49 -9.73 0.98
N GLY A 119 -10.22 -10.01 0.71
CA GLY A 119 -9.56 -11.24 1.13
C GLY A 119 -9.27 -11.31 2.62
N LYS A 120 -8.79 -12.49 3.08
CA LYS A 120 -8.36 -12.69 4.47
C LYS A 120 -7.21 -11.78 4.90
N ASN A 121 -6.42 -11.28 3.93
CA ASN A 121 -5.36 -10.28 4.11
C ASN A 121 -5.87 -8.83 4.11
N THR A 122 -7.17 -8.61 4.08
CA THR A 122 -7.84 -7.30 4.05
C THR A 122 -7.62 -6.49 2.77
N LEU A 123 -7.03 -7.05 1.73
CA LEU A 123 -6.91 -6.43 0.42
C LEU A 123 -8.12 -6.76 -0.46
N LEU A 124 -8.38 -5.91 -1.46
CA LEU A 124 -9.30 -6.26 -2.53
C LEU A 124 -8.58 -7.21 -3.48
N LEU A 125 -9.18 -8.36 -3.74
CA LEU A 125 -8.66 -9.42 -4.58
C LEU A 125 -9.58 -9.58 -5.79
N ASN A 126 -9.00 -9.76 -6.97
CA ASN A 126 -9.71 -10.05 -8.21
C ASN A 126 -9.16 -11.34 -8.81
N LYS A 127 -10.05 -12.25 -9.22
CA LYS A 127 -9.67 -13.58 -9.70
C LYS A 127 -8.78 -13.53 -10.95
N ASP A 128 -9.07 -12.61 -11.85
CA ASP A 128 -8.40 -12.51 -13.16
C ASP A 128 -7.21 -11.54 -13.14
N GLN A 129 -7.23 -10.54 -12.23
CA GLN A 129 -6.26 -9.44 -12.18
C GLN A 129 -5.23 -9.60 -11.05
N GLY A 130 -5.56 -10.39 -10.01
CA GLY A 130 -4.76 -10.45 -8.79
C GLY A 130 -5.14 -9.37 -7.78
N SER A 131 -4.14 -8.79 -7.12
CA SER A 131 -4.34 -7.69 -6.16
C SER A 131 -3.31 -6.56 -6.30
N TRP A 132 -2.52 -6.56 -7.37
CA TRP A 132 -1.46 -5.59 -7.60
C TRP A 132 -1.98 -4.35 -8.33
N PHE A 133 -3.06 -3.75 -7.81
CA PHE A 133 -3.68 -2.56 -8.39
C PHE A 133 -3.98 -1.51 -7.32
N PHE A 134 -3.99 -0.25 -7.76
CA PHE A 134 -4.53 0.87 -7.01
C PHE A 134 -6.03 0.95 -7.22
N LEU A 135 -6.73 1.57 -6.26
CA LEU A 135 -8.13 1.89 -6.33
C LEU A 135 -8.33 3.40 -6.56
N GLY A 136 -9.44 3.75 -7.20
CA GLY A 136 -9.86 5.13 -7.32
C GLY A 136 -11.33 5.23 -7.61
N GLU A 137 -11.94 6.34 -7.21
CA GLU A 137 -13.36 6.57 -7.26
C GLU A 137 -13.73 7.87 -7.95
N ILE A 138 -14.85 7.83 -8.67
CA ILE A 138 -15.57 8.99 -9.16
C ILE A 138 -16.92 9.04 -8.46
N PHE A 139 -17.12 10.03 -7.61
CA PHE A 139 -18.41 10.32 -7.00
C PHE A 139 -19.18 11.24 -7.94
N THR A 140 -20.42 10.87 -8.29
CA THR A 140 -21.18 11.57 -9.31
C THR A 140 -22.68 11.54 -9.02
N ASN A 141 -23.39 12.52 -9.52
CA ASN A 141 -24.86 12.56 -9.57
C ASN A 141 -25.44 11.95 -10.87
N ALA A 142 -24.60 11.44 -11.75
CA ALA A 142 -25.03 10.79 -13.00
C ALA A 142 -25.95 9.61 -12.70
N PRO A 143 -27.09 9.43 -13.43
CA PRO A 143 -28.07 8.39 -13.21
C PRO A 143 -27.63 7.05 -13.85
N LEU A 144 -26.47 6.56 -13.47
CA LEU A 144 -25.92 5.31 -13.99
C LEU A 144 -26.62 4.09 -13.39
N LYS A 145 -26.69 3.00 -14.14
CA LYS A 145 -27.15 1.71 -13.61
C LYS A 145 -26.16 1.21 -12.55
N VAL A 146 -26.69 0.57 -11.50
CA VAL A 146 -25.87 -0.03 -10.43
C VAL A 146 -25.53 -1.46 -10.80
N ASN A 147 -24.27 -1.85 -10.63
CA ASN A 147 -23.87 -3.24 -10.71
C ASN A 147 -24.51 -4.03 -9.55
N GLN A 148 -25.02 -5.20 -9.84
CA GLN A 148 -25.33 -6.16 -8.78
C GLN A 148 -24.02 -6.81 -8.35
N SER A 149 -23.69 -6.73 -7.06
CA SER A 149 -22.48 -7.38 -6.54
C SER A 149 -22.71 -8.89 -6.50
N THR A 150 -21.89 -9.61 -7.26
CA THR A 150 -21.83 -11.08 -7.26
C THR A 150 -20.50 -11.58 -6.68
N ALA A 151 -19.72 -10.69 -6.09
CA ALA A 151 -18.39 -11.03 -5.60
C ALA A 151 -18.47 -12.03 -4.45
N GLU A 152 -18.25 -13.29 -4.75
CA GLU A 152 -18.06 -14.35 -3.77
C GLU A 152 -16.65 -14.31 -3.17
N ASN A 153 -16.54 -14.74 -1.91
CA ASN A 153 -15.24 -14.83 -1.23
C ASN A 153 -14.52 -16.11 -1.63
N ASP A 154 -13.63 -16.02 -2.63
CA ASP A 154 -12.87 -17.16 -3.15
C ASP A 154 -11.67 -17.57 -2.27
N CYS A 155 -11.48 -16.98 -1.09
CA CYS A 155 -10.42 -17.43 -0.17
C CYS A 155 -10.65 -18.83 0.39
N GLY A 156 -11.89 -19.29 0.49
CA GLY A 156 -12.24 -20.65 0.94
C GLY A 156 -11.46 -21.09 2.18
N LYS A 157 -10.81 -22.26 2.11
CA LYS A 157 -9.97 -22.82 3.18
C LYS A 157 -8.52 -22.28 3.18
N CYS A 158 -8.12 -21.47 2.19
CA CYS A 158 -6.76 -20.95 2.08
C CYS A 158 -6.41 -20.05 3.27
N SER A 159 -5.21 -20.22 3.84
CA SER A 159 -4.65 -19.41 4.94
C SER A 159 -3.25 -18.87 4.64
N ALA A 160 -2.80 -18.93 3.38
CA ALA A 160 -1.43 -18.60 2.98
C ALA A 160 -0.98 -17.21 3.48
N CYS A 161 -1.81 -16.18 3.32
CA CYS A 161 -1.48 -14.81 3.77
C CYS A 161 -1.36 -14.69 5.30
N ILE A 162 -2.09 -15.51 6.06
CA ILE A 162 -2.02 -15.55 7.52
C ILE A 162 -0.71 -16.23 7.94
N SER A 163 -0.41 -17.38 7.35
CA SER A 163 0.77 -18.19 7.69
C SER A 163 2.09 -17.52 7.35
N VAL A 164 2.15 -16.72 6.27
CA VAL A 164 3.39 -16.04 5.83
C VAL A 164 3.60 -14.68 6.51
N CYS A 165 2.63 -14.15 7.25
CA CYS A 165 2.78 -12.85 7.90
C CYS A 165 3.84 -12.92 9.00
N PRO A 166 5.02 -12.28 8.85
CA PRO A 166 6.13 -12.48 9.78
C PRO A 166 5.80 -12.03 11.20
N THR A 167 4.92 -11.07 11.35
CA THR A 167 4.54 -10.47 12.64
C THR A 167 3.19 -10.93 13.14
N ASN A 168 2.54 -11.89 12.46
CA ASN A 168 1.17 -12.32 12.76
C ASN A 168 0.18 -11.15 12.89
N ALA A 169 0.31 -10.16 12.00
CA ALA A 169 -0.55 -8.98 12.00
C ALA A 169 -1.99 -9.28 11.58
N ILE A 170 -2.22 -10.32 10.75
CA ILE A 170 -3.55 -10.80 10.40
C ILE A 170 -4.05 -11.69 11.53
N ILE A 171 -4.79 -11.11 12.48
CA ILE A 171 -5.21 -11.76 13.74
C ILE A 171 -6.34 -12.77 13.52
N ARG A 172 -7.11 -12.61 12.46
CA ARG A 172 -8.13 -13.55 11.97
C ARG A 172 -8.49 -13.19 10.52
N PRO A 173 -9.15 -14.08 9.78
CA PRO A 173 -9.58 -13.81 8.40
C PRO A 173 -10.29 -12.46 8.26
N GLY A 174 -9.74 -11.57 7.42
CA GLY A 174 -10.31 -10.25 7.15
C GLY A 174 -10.13 -9.21 8.28
N GLU A 175 -9.29 -9.48 9.28
CA GLU A 175 -8.99 -8.52 10.35
C GLU A 175 -7.49 -8.44 10.64
N LEU A 176 -6.96 -7.22 10.60
CA LEU A 176 -5.55 -6.89 10.75
C LEU A 176 -5.34 -5.98 11.97
N ASP A 177 -4.39 -6.33 12.83
CA ASP A 177 -3.83 -5.37 13.80
C ASP A 177 -2.69 -4.59 13.13
N ALA A 178 -2.96 -3.33 12.75
CA ALA A 178 -1.97 -2.52 12.04
C ALA A 178 -0.70 -2.29 12.87
N ARG A 179 -0.78 -2.25 14.20
CA ARG A 179 0.38 -2.04 15.10
C ARG A 179 1.44 -3.13 14.96
N ARG A 180 1.07 -4.28 14.40
CA ARG A 180 1.95 -5.40 14.10
C ARG A 180 2.33 -5.46 12.61
N CYS A 181 1.58 -4.82 11.72
CA CYS A 181 1.81 -4.88 10.28
C CYS A 181 3.11 -4.16 9.90
N ILE A 182 4.01 -4.83 9.20
CA ILE A 182 5.29 -4.26 8.76
C ILE A 182 5.07 -3.01 7.89
N ALA A 183 4.04 -3.00 7.04
CA ALA A 183 3.72 -1.82 6.24
C ALA A 183 3.37 -0.61 7.14
N TYR A 184 2.59 -0.81 8.20
CA TYR A 184 2.32 0.24 9.17
C TYR A 184 3.59 0.66 9.93
N LEU A 185 4.38 -0.29 10.42
CA LEU A 185 5.58 -0.02 11.21
C LEU A 185 6.63 0.78 10.42
N THR A 186 6.76 0.49 9.14
CA THR A 186 7.76 1.14 8.28
C THR A 186 7.28 2.43 7.62
N ILE A 187 5.96 2.70 7.60
CA ILE A 187 5.39 3.87 6.91
C ILE A 187 4.70 4.84 7.89
N GLU A 188 3.77 4.34 8.69
CA GLU A 188 2.89 5.19 9.48
C GLU A 188 3.40 5.44 10.91
N HIS A 189 4.07 4.46 11.50
CA HIS A 189 4.62 4.55 12.85
C HIS A 189 5.84 5.48 12.89
N LYS A 190 5.76 6.54 13.69
CA LYS A 190 6.80 7.57 13.77
C LYS A 190 7.83 7.33 14.88
N GLY A 191 7.46 6.57 15.89
CA GLY A 191 8.29 6.28 17.05
C GLY A 191 9.31 5.15 16.83
N VAL A 192 9.91 4.73 17.92
CA VAL A 192 10.82 3.58 17.97
C VAL A 192 10.00 2.29 17.76
N ILE A 193 10.41 1.47 16.80
CA ILE A 193 9.76 0.17 16.56
C ILE A 193 10.06 -0.76 17.73
N PRO A 194 9.05 -1.45 18.30
CA PRO A 194 9.24 -2.37 19.42
C PRO A 194 10.31 -3.44 19.12
N VAL A 195 11.19 -3.69 20.09
CA VAL A 195 12.34 -4.62 19.93
C VAL A 195 11.88 -5.99 19.45
N ALA A 196 10.81 -6.51 20.04
CA ALA A 196 10.25 -7.83 19.71
C ALA A 196 9.79 -7.97 18.24
N LEU A 197 9.59 -6.87 17.51
CA LEU A 197 9.16 -6.88 16.10
C LEU A 197 10.33 -6.67 15.13
N ARG A 198 11.49 -6.17 15.59
CA ARG A 198 12.58 -5.77 14.68
C ARG A 198 13.14 -6.93 13.87
N SER A 199 13.41 -8.08 14.50
CA SER A 199 13.89 -9.28 13.81
C SER A 199 12.90 -9.80 12.78
N LEU A 200 11.60 -9.66 13.05
CA LEU A 200 10.52 -10.12 12.18
C LEU A 200 10.34 -9.25 10.92
N ILE A 201 10.82 -8.00 10.94
CA ILE A 201 10.79 -7.09 9.78
C ILE A 201 11.72 -7.57 8.68
N GLY A 202 12.84 -8.22 9.03
CA GLY A 202 13.83 -8.66 8.06
C GLY A 202 14.42 -7.47 7.29
N ASN A 203 14.48 -7.57 5.97
CA ASN A 203 15.02 -6.55 5.07
C ASN A 203 13.99 -5.54 4.52
N ARG A 204 12.79 -5.49 5.08
CA ARG A 204 11.71 -4.61 4.61
C ARG A 204 11.88 -3.20 5.16
N VAL A 205 12.28 -2.27 4.28
CA VAL A 205 12.59 -0.88 4.66
C VAL A 205 11.43 0.09 4.41
N PHE A 206 10.52 -0.27 3.49
CA PHE A 206 9.32 0.52 3.20
C PHE A 206 8.19 -0.38 2.73
N GLY A 207 7.13 -0.46 3.51
CA GLY A 207 5.99 -1.33 3.21
C GLY A 207 6.31 -2.83 3.37
N CYS A 208 5.36 -3.65 2.95
CA CYS A 208 5.44 -5.11 3.01
C CYS A 208 4.41 -5.70 2.06
N ASP A 209 4.83 -6.65 1.24
CA ASP A 209 3.96 -7.30 0.25
C ASP A 209 3.80 -8.81 0.49
N ASP A 210 4.26 -9.34 1.64
CA ASP A 210 4.26 -10.79 1.90
C ASP A 210 2.89 -11.43 1.67
N CYS A 211 1.85 -10.84 2.22
CA CYS A 211 0.49 -11.35 2.08
C CYS A 211 -0.06 -11.26 0.63
N GLN A 212 0.55 -10.46 -0.26
CA GLN A 212 0.27 -10.42 -1.70
C GLN A 212 1.15 -11.40 -2.48
N ILE A 213 2.44 -11.43 -2.21
CA ILE A 213 3.43 -12.29 -2.90
C ILE A 213 3.06 -13.76 -2.79
N PHE A 214 2.58 -14.19 -1.62
CA PHE A 214 2.25 -15.58 -1.35
C PHE A 214 0.76 -15.90 -1.54
N CYS A 215 -0.05 -14.92 -1.95
CA CYS A 215 -1.45 -15.15 -2.26
C CYS A 215 -1.59 -15.93 -3.57
N PRO A 216 -2.33 -17.07 -3.59
CA PRO A 216 -2.53 -17.85 -4.81
C PRO A 216 -3.19 -17.07 -5.96
N VAL A 217 -4.01 -16.07 -5.64
CA VAL A 217 -4.66 -15.19 -6.62
C VAL A 217 -3.64 -14.40 -7.45
N ASN A 218 -2.45 -14.17 -6.90
CA ASN A 218 -1.36 -13.45 -7.57
C ASN A 218 -0.38 -14.37 -8.34
N ARG A 219 -0.72 -15.62 -8.65
CA ARG A 219 0.13 -16.51 -9.47
C ARG A 219 0.30 -16.00 -10.90
N HIS A 220 -0.76 -15.43 -11.45
CA HIS A 220 -0.82 -14.88 -12.80
C HIS A 220 -1.38 -13.44 -12.72
N PRO A 221 -0.60 -12.49 -12.21
CA PRO A 221 -1.08 -11.13 -12.00
C PRO A 221 -1.16 -10.38 -13.32
N THR A 222 -2.02 -9.39 -13.40
CA THR A 222 -1.96 -8.39 -14.46
C THR A 222 -0.82 -7.42 -14.17
N TYR A 223 -0.07 -7.08 -15.22
CA TYR A 223 1.06 -6.18 -15.10
C TYR A 223 0.70 -4.75 -15.50
N ALA A 224 1.44 -3.80 -14.93
CA ALA A 224 1.29 -2.38 -15.24
C ALA A 224 1.58 -2.10 -16.73
N THR A 225 0.65 -1.44 -17.39
CA THR A 225 0.82 -0.95 -18.76
C THR A 225 1.59 0.37 -18.83
N SER A 226 1.71 1.07 -17.69
CA SER A 226 2.39 2.34 -17.58
C SER A 226 3.79 2.21 -17.01
N SER A 227 4.79 2.73 -17.74
CA SER A 227 6.17 2.83 -17.28
C SER A 227 6.36 3.73 -16.04
N ASP A 228 5.37 4.56 -15.68
CA ASP A 228 5.42 5.34 -14.44
C ASP A 228 5.53 4.46 -13.19
N PHE A 229 5.07 3.21 -13.25
CA PHE A 229 5.12 2.28 -12.13
C PHE A 229 6.35 1.37 -12.15
N TYR A 230 7.21 1.49 -13.16
CA TYR A 230 8.45 0.72 -13.22
C TYR A 230 9.45 1.24 -12.19
N PRO A 231 10.32 0.36 -11.66
CA PRO A 231 11.33 0.73 -10.68
C PRO A 231 12.21 1.88 -11.18
N ARG A 232 12.49 2.83 -10.29
CA ARG A 232 13.30 4.02 -10.55
C ARG A 232 14.50 4.06 -9.63
N ASN A 233 15.55 4.75 -10.09
CA ASN A 233 16.73 5.07 -9.28
C ASN A 233 17.39 3.85 -8.63
N ASN A 234 17.33 2.68 -9.28
CA ASN A 234 17.86 1.40 -8.80
C ASN A 234 17.32 0.93 -7.42
N LEU A 235 16.23 1.52 -6.93
CA LEU A 235 15.68 1.21 -5.60
C LEU A 235 15.28 -0.27 -5.45
N GLU A 236 14.90 -0.96 -6.52
CA GLU A 236 14.54 -2.39 -6.48
C GLU A 236 15.72 -3.31 -6.12
N CYS A 237 16.94 -2.91 -6.50
CA CYS A 237 18.15 -3.73 -6.36
C CYS A 237 19.18 -3.16 -5.38
N SER A 238 18.88 -2.05 -4.70
CA SER A 238 19.80 -1.38 -3.81
C SER A 238 20.15 -2.23 -2.59
N SER A 239 21.42 -2.18 -2.16
CA SER A 239 21.83 -2.77 -0.89
C SER A 239 21.34 -1.92 0.28
N LEU A 240 21.15 -2.56 1.43
CA LEU A 240 20.81 -1.85 2.67
C LEU A 240 21.91 -0.85 3.03
N LEU A 241 23.19 -1.20 2.83
CA LEU A 241 24.33 -0.34 3.15
C LEU A 241 24.38 0.90 2.27
N ASP A 242 24.14 0.76 0.95
CA ASP A 242 24.19 1.89 0.03
C ASP A 242 23.08 2.91 0.36
N LEU A 243 21.89 2.41 0.66
CA LEU A 243 20.77 3.26 1.05
C LEU A 243 20.98 3.93 2.42
N PHE A 244 21.63 3.23 3.37
CA PHE A 244 21.90 3.77 4.70
C PHE A 244 22.97 4.86 4.70
N LYS A 245 23.94 4.79 3.77
CA LYS A 245 25.00 5.80 3.62
C LYS A 245 24.50 7.10 2.97
N MET A 246 23.31 7.08 2.34
CA MET A 246 22.76 8.28 1.73
C MET A 246 22.58 9.40 2.75
N SER A 247 22.96 10.60 2.35
CA SER A 247 22.60 11.84 3.04
C SER A 247 21.11 12.13 2.88
N GLU A 248 20.56 13.04 3.68
CA GLU A 248 19.17 13.48 3.56
C GLU A 248 18.88 14.07 2.16
N GLY A 249 19.81 14.87 1.62
CA GLY A 249 19.67 15.44 0.28
C GLY A 249 19.61 14.39 -0.83
N GLU A 250 20.42 13.33 -0.74
CA GLU A 250 20.40 12.20 -1.68
C GLU A 250 19.09 11.40 -1.54
N PHE A 251 18.64 11.13 -0.32
CA PHE A 251 17.33 10.51 -0.07
C PHE A 251 16.22 11.33 -0.72
N GLU A 252 16.23 12.65 -0.53
CA GLU A 252 15.24 13.54 -1.15
C GLU A 252 15.27 13.50 -2.67
N GLN A 253 16.46 13.48 -3.25
CA GLN A 253 16.62 13.41 -4.71
C GLN A 253 16.12 12.08 -5.26
N VAL A 254 16.52 10.96 -4.67
CA VAL A 254 16.21 9.60 -5.11
C VAL A 254 14.71 9.29 -4.97
N THR A 255 14.08 9.79 -3.90
CA THR A 255 12.66 9.53 -3.62
C THR A 255 11.71 10.59 -4.20
N ARG A 256 12.22 11.59 -4.93
CA ARG A 256 11.39 12.65 -5.51
C ARG A 256 10.29 12.10 -6.41
N GLY A 257 9.04 12.44 -6.07
CA GLY A 257 7.86 11.98 -6.80
C GLY A 257 7.56 10.49 -6.66
N SER A 258 8.04 9.85 -5.58
CA SER A 258 7.69 8.50 -5.16
C SER A 258 6.79 8.53 -3.93
N ALA A 259 6.00 7.47 -3.72
CA ALA A 259 5.22 7.26 -2.49
C ALA A 259 6.10 7.09 -1.24
N ILE A 260 7.40 6.82 -1.38
CA ILE A 260 8.36 6.74 -0.28
C ILE A 260 8.42 8.07 0.50
N ARG A 261 8.13 9.20 -0.12
CA ARG A 261 8.05 10.52 0.55
C ARG A 261 6.94 10.62 1.61
N ARG A 262 6.19 9.56 1.84
CA ARG A 262 5.28 9.42 2.99
C ARG A 262 6.03 9.42 4.32
N ILE A 263 7.28 8.95 4.34
CA ILE A 263 8.17 8.97 5.49
C ILE A 263 9.24 10.06 5.34
N ASN A 264 9.78 10.49 6.47
CA ASN A 264 10.93 11.38 6.52
C ASN A 264 12.25 10.58 6.52
N TYR A 265 13.37 11.32 6.49
CA TYR A 265 14.72 10.72 6.47
C TYR A 265 15.02 9.90 7.73
N ASP A 266 14.60 10.36 8.93
CA ASP A 266 14.84 9.62 10.18
C ASP A 266 14.11 8.27 10.20
N GLN A 267 12.86 8.25 9.73
CA GLN A 267 12.11 6.99 9.59
C GLN A 267 12.77 6.06 8.58
N TRP A 268 13.28 6.60 7.46
CA TRP A 268 14.02 5.85 6.46
C TRP A 268 15.28 5.22 7.07
N GLN A 269 16.10 6.02 7.78
CA GLN A 269 17.31 5.55 8.46
C GLN A 269 17.00 4.51 9.55
N ARG A 270 15.96 4.74 10.36
CA ARG A 270 15.48 3.77 11.35
C ARG A 270 15.15 2.42 10.71
N ASN A 271 14.41 2.42 9.61
CA ASN A 271 14.00 1.20 8.93
C ASN A 271 15.22 0.45 8.32
N LEU A 272 16.14 1.19 7.73
CA LEU A 272 17.39 0.64 7.20
C LEU A 272 18.28 0.06 8.30
N ALA A 273 18.41 0.75 9.45
CA ALA A 273 19.16 0.25 10.59
C ALA A 273 18.63 -1.11 11.07
N ILE A 274 17.30 -1.28 11.12
CA ILE A 274 16.66 -2.57 11.44
C ILE A 274 17.01 -3.61 10.38
N GLY A 275 16.91 -3.28 9.10
CA GLY A 275 17.25 -4.19 8.01
C GLY A 275 18.71 -4.63 8.05
N ILE A 276 19.63 -3.71 8.34
CA ILE A 276 21.07 -4.00 8.50
C ILE A 276 21.29 -4.91 9.70
N GLY A 277 20.63 -4.66 10.83
CA GLY A 277 20.73 -5.52 12.02
C GLY A 277 20.18 -6.94 11.80
N ASN A 278 19.33 -7.15 10.78
CA ASN A 278 18.81 -8.45 10.37
C ASN A 278 19.60 -9.11 9.24
N SER A 279 20.66 -8.47 8.74
CA SER A 279 21.44 -8.94 7.60
C SER A 279 22.69 -9.72 8.00
N ASP A 280 23.26 -10.45 7.04
CA ASP A 280 24.51 -11.18 7.20
C ASP A 280 25.75 -10.31 6.89
N TYR A 281 25.72 -9.02 7.26
CA TYR A 281 26.89 -8.15 7.08
C TYR A 281 27.94 -8.30 8.20
N GLY A 282 27.62 -8.99 9.31
CA GLY A 282 28.57 -9.23 10.41
C GLY A 282 29.15 -7.94 11.00
N ASP A 283 30.48 -7.92 11.21
CA ASP A 283 31.18 -6.79 11.83
C ASP A 283 31.00 -5.47 11.07
N LEU A 284 30.80 -5.52 9.76
CA LEU A 284 30.53 -4.33 8.94
C LEU A 284 29.25 -3.64 9.37
N ALA A 285 28.20 -4.41 9.68
CA ALA A 285 26.94 -3.87 10.20
C ALA A 285 27.15 -3.18 11.54
N ILE A 286 27.87 -3.84 12.46
CA ILE A 286 28.16 -3.31 13.81
C ILE A 286 28.92 -2.00 13.69
N LYS A 287 29.99 -1.97 12.90
CA LYS A 287 30.82 -0.75 12.68
C LYS A 287 29.95 0.40 12.17
N LEU A 288 29.18 0.18 11.10
CA LEU A 288 28.40 1.24 10.46
C LEU A 288 27.30 1.79 11.39
N LEU A 289 26.59 0.91 12.10
CA LEU A 289 25.54 1.32 13.04
C LEU A 289 26.14 2.08 14.24
N THR A 290 27.31 1.64 14.76
CA THR A 290 28.00 2.32 15.86
C THR A 290 28.52 3.71 15.45
N GLU A 291 29.05 3.84 14.24
CA GLU A 291 29.49 5.15 13.70
C GLU A 291 28.31 6.11 13.59
N ARG A 292 27.15 5.63 13.10
CA ARG A 292 25.94 6.46 12.98
C ARG A 292 25.41 6.92 14.34
N MET A 293 25.48 6.08 15.37
CA MET A 293 25.04 6.45 16.73
C MET A 293 25.88 7.61 17.32
N LYS A 294 27.13 7.82 16.88
CA LYS A 294 27.97 8.91 17.34
C LYS A 294 27.66 10.26 16.66
N THR A 295 26.93 10.23 15.55
CA THR A 295 26.61 11.40 14.71
C THR A 295 25.14 11.84 14.79
N CYS A 296 24.32 11.14 15.57
CA CYS A 296 22.92 11.49 15.88
C CYS A 296 22.81 12.13 17.29
#